data_c425a2c232e143ee8d45ddf7b11deab5
#
_entry.id   c425a2c232e143ee8d45ddf7b11deab5
#
_cell.length_a   1.000
_cell.length_b   1.000
_cell.length_c   1.000
_cell.angle_alpha   90.00
_cell.angle_beta   90.00
_cell.angle_gamma   90.00
#
_symmetry.space_group_name_H-M   'P 1'
#
loop_
_entity.id
_entity.type
_entity.pdbx_description
1 polymer ?
#
loop_
_entity_poly.entity_id
_entity_poly.type
_entity_poly.pdbx_seq_one_letter_code
_entity_poly.pdbx_strand_id
1 'polypeptide(L)'
;MKFCDCSFMQHHWKLMLGSTIVAGGGFAAYIFYKNRGKCCPQSKTKAQAENPYESIKMLNEYLAFNYGGPSVNCKFEGPQNGFDFPKRTAEICLQYYTPSAEIANRALDIGCAVGCASFELAAQFDEVIGMDYSHGFIKTCNVLKEKGSMEYEVLVEGDLTTKHTAVIPGHLDRSRCKFQQGDACNLPLDLGKFGCVLAANLICRLPNPTDFLLRLSNLVAEGGILVILSPYTFLREYTPKENWLGGFIDGDGKEVRAFETLQSLLGPHFTLVDSTDVPFLIRETYRKHQWTASHATIWKRKA
;
A
#
# COMPACT_ATOMS: atom_id res chain seq x y z
N MET A 1 15.46 44.33 -22.44
CA MET A 1 16.83 43.81 -22.64
C MET A 1 17.55 43.90 -21.30
N LYS A 2 17.60 42.80 -20.55
CA LYS A 2 18.50 42.64 -19.40
C LYS A 2 19.19 41.30 -19.55
N PHE A 3 20.48 41.36 -19.77
CA PHE A 3 21.37 40.25 -19.86
C PHE A 3 21.50 39.57 -18.48
N CYS A 4 21.27 38.28 -18.38
CA CYS A 4 21.61 37.47 -17.22
C CYS A 4 23.09 37.10 -17.35
N ASP A 5 23.90 37.60 -16.40
CA ASP A 5 25.35 37.35 -16.34
C ASP A 5 25.60 35.98 -15.70
N CYS A 6 26.12 35.06 -16.49
CA CYS A 6 26.43 33.67 -16.10
C CYS A 6 27.85 33.48 -15.54
N SER A 7 28.56 34.56 -15.21
CA SER A 7 29.99 34.48 -14.85
C SER A 7 30.31 34.17 -13.40
N PHE A 8 29.30 34.14 -12.50
CA PHE A 8 29.54 33.99 -11.05
C PHE A 8 29.63 32.54 -10.54
N MET A 9 29.31 31.55 -11.39
CA MET A 9 29.29 30.12 -10.95
C MET A 9 30.53 29.31 -11.34
N GLN A 10 31.53 29.89 -12.00
CA GLN A 10 32.69 29.08 -12.43
C GLN A 10 33.88 29.08 -11.47
N HIS A 11 33.88 29.85 -10.38
CA HIS A 11 35.05 29.98 -9.51
C HIS A 11 35.04 29.21 -8.19
N HIS A 12 33.94 28.55 -7.80
CA HIS A 12 33.90 27.83 -6.53
C HIS A 12 34.02 26.30 -6.61
N TRP A 13 34.28 25.72 -7.79
CA TRP A 13 34.38 24.25 -7.97
C TRP A 13 35.79 23.65 -7.80
N LYS A 14 36.80 24.48 -7.64
CA LYS A 14 38.21 24.00 -7.55
C LYS A 14 38.73 23.79 -6.12
N LEU A 15 37.93 23.99 -5.08
CA LEU A 15 38.39 23.93 -3.68
C LEU A 15 37.76 22.81 -2.82
N MET A 16 37.02 21.88 -3.42
CA MET A 16 36.47 20.71 -2.70
C MET A 16 36.86 19.35 -3.32
N LEU A 17 38.09 19.23 -3.76
CA LEU A 17 38.69 17.91 -4.07
C LEU A 17 39.84 17.66 -3.10
N GLY A 18 39.48 17.31 -1.89
CA GLY A 18 40.42 16.88 -0.88
C GLY A 18 39.70 16.15 0.24
N SER A 19 39.84 14.81 0.25
CA SER A 19 39.59 13.86 1.31
C SER A 19 38.12 13.59 1.73
N THR A 20 37.62 12.48 1.41
CA THR A 20 37.25 11.30 2.17
C THR A 20 36.21 10.44 1.46
N ILE A 21 36.58 9.25 1.13
CA ILE A 21 35.78 8.15 0.61
C ILE A 21 34.82 7.70 1.72
N VAL A 22 33.50 7.64 1.48
CA VAL A 22 32.61 6.62 2.03
C VAL A 22 31.46 6.37 1.05
N ALA A 23 31.16 5.10 0.85
CA ALA A 23 30.24 4.53 -0.10
C ALA A 23 28.80 5.04 0.07
N GLY A 24 28.14 5.38 -1.06
CA GLY A 24 26.72 5.73 -1.12
C GLY A 24 26.27 6.59 -2.29
N GLY A 25 27.18 7.01 -3.18
CA GLY A 25 26.93 8.07 -4.15
C GLY A 25 26.55 7.69 -5.58
N GLY A 26 26.24 6.43 -5.90
CA GLY A 26 26.07 5.98 -7.29
C GLY A 26 24.78 6.40 -7.99
N PHE A 27 23.72 6.69 -7.29
CA PHE A 27 22.39 6.90 -7.90
C PHE A 27 22.08 8.37 -8.23
N ALA A 28 22.60 9.32 -7.47
CA ALA A 28 22.37 10.74 -7.71
C ALA A 28 23.16 11.26 -8.94
N ALA A 29 24.32 10.69 -9.24
CA ALA A 29 25.15 11.14 -10.36
C ALA A 29 24.58 10.74 -11.73
N TYR A 30 23.85 9.63 -11.85
CA TYR A 30 23.27 9.16 -13.10
C TYR A 30 22.10 10.01 -13.58
N ILE A 31 21.31 10.54 -12.67
CA ILE A 31 20.17 11.43 -12.99
C ILE A 31 20.66 12.79 -13.50
N PHE A 32 21.79 13.29 -12.99
CA PHE A 32 22.34 14.59 -13.41
C PHE A 32 22.99 14.54 -14.80
N TYR A 33 23.50 13.43 -15.24
CA TYR A 33 24.19 13.31 -16.55
C TYR A 33 23.21 13.28 -17.74
N LYS A 34 21.99 12.78 -17.55
CA LYS A 34 21.00 12.63 -18.64
C LYS A 34 20.23 13.91 -18.98
N ASN A 35 20.34 14.96 -18.16
CA ASN A 35 19.60 16.21 -18.34
C ASN A 35 20.40 17.40 -18.87
N ARG A 36 21.60 17.19 -19.40
CA ARG A 36 22.35 18.23 -20.11
C ARG A 36 21.91 18.35 -21.57
N GLY A 37 20.82 19.05 -21.80
CA GLY A 37 20.47 19.40 -23.18
C GLY A 37 19.03 19.79 -23.43
N LYS A 38 18.46 20.69 -22.62
CA LYS A 38 17.33 21.54 -23.08
C LYS A 38 17.17 22.73 -22.14
N CYS A 39 17.51 23.92 -22.67
CA CYS A 39 17.17 25.19 -22.04
C CYS A 39 15.68 25.51 -22.21
N CYS A 40 15.10 26.08 -21.18
CA CYS A 40 13.77 26.70 -21.00
C CYS A 40 12.56 25.75 -21.10
N PRO A 41 11.84 25.51 -19.98
CA PRO A 41 10.50 24.93 -20.05
C PRO A 41 9.46 26.04 -20.20
N GLN A 42 8.70 25.97 -21.29
CA GLN A 42 7.36 26.54 -21.31
C GLN A 42 6.55 25.88 -20.20
N SER A 43 5.72 26.67 -19.50
CA SER A 43 4.78 26.23 -18.49
C SER A 43 3.95 25.04 -18.95
N LYS A 44 4.37 23.83 -18.61
CA LYS A 44 3.48 22.67 -18.72
C LYS A 44 2.49 22.74 -17.57
N THR A 45 1.20 22.85 -17.91
CA THR A 45 0.08 22.41 -17.08
C THR A 45 0.52 21.16 -16.31
N LYS A 46 0.27 21.13 -14.97
CA LYS A 46 0.51 19.95 -14.13
C LYS A 46 -0.12 18.73 -14.82
N ALA A 47 0.68 17.96 -15.54
CA ALA A 47 0.29 16.61 -15.91
C ALA A 47 -0.02 15.89 -14.59
N GLN A 48 -1.21 15.35 -14.45
CA GLN A 48 -1.53 14.39 -13.39
C GLN A 48 -0.39 13.38 -13.36
N ALA A 49 0.31 13.29 -12.22
CA ALA A 49 1.38 12.31 -12.07
C ALA A 49 0.75 10.93 -12.36
N GLU A 50 1.29 10.21 -13.33
CA GLU A 50 0.82 8.86 -13.65
C GLU A 50 0.86 8.02 -12.37
N ASN A 51 -0.25 7.33 -12.09
CA ASN A 51 -0.36 6.45 -10.93
C ASN A 51 0.74 5.37 -11.04
N PRO A 52 1.73 5.30 -10.14
CA PRO A 52 2.83 4.36 -10.24
C PRO A 52 2.36 2.89 -10.21
N TYR A 53 1.18 2.62 -9.62
CA TYR A 53 0.57 1.29 -9.54
C TYR A 53 0.00 0.79 -10.87
N GLU A 54 -0.05 1.60 -11.93
CA GLU A 54 -0.44 1.17 -13.28
C GLU A 54 0.71 0.56 -14.09
N SER A 55 1.95 0.59 -13.58
CA SER A 55 3.10 0.05 -14.31
C SER A 55 3.15 -1.49 -14.24
N ILE A 56 3.57 -2.13 -15.34
CA ILE A 56 3.79 -3.59 -15.40
C ILE A 56 4.80 -4.04 -14.34
N LYS A 57 5.82 -3.24 -14.08
CA LYS A 57 6.81 -3.52 -13.05
C LYS A 57 6.13 -3.65 -11.68
N MET A 58 5.34 -2.67 -11.30
CA MET A 58 4.63 -2.66 -10.01
C MET A 58 3.63 -3.83 -9.92
N LEU A 59 2.92 -4.12 -11.01
CA LEU A 59 2.02 -5.27 -11.07
C LEU A 59 2.74 -6.60 -10.77
N ASN A 60 3.89 -6.82 -11.40
CA ASN A 60 4.69 -8.02 -11.18
C ASN A 60 5.27 -8.11 -9.77
N GLU A 61 5.73 -6.99 -9.20
CA GLU A 61 6.20 -6.91 -7.81
C GLU A 61 5.07 -7.25 -6.83
N TYR A 62 3.85 -6.75 -7.07
CA TYR A 62 2.68 -7.07 -6.24
C TYR A 62 2.19 -8.51 -6.41
N LEU A 63 2.27 -9.10 -7.62
CA LEU A 63 2.02 -10.53 -7.82
C LEU A 63 3.02 -11.40 -7.05
N ALA A 64 4.31 -11.06 -7.10
CA ALA A 64 5.33 -11.74 -6.32
C ALA A 64 5.08 -11.60 -4.81
N PHE A 65 4.79 -10.40 -4.34
CA PHE A 65 4.50 -10.12 -2.93
C PHE A 65 3.28 -10.89 -2.41
N ASN A 66 2.22 -10.98 -3.23
CA ASN A 66 0.95 -11.59 -2.84
C ASN A 66 0.95 -13.11 -2.97
N TYR A 67 1.64 -13.69 -3.98
CA TYR A 67 1.51 -15.10 -4.34
C TYR A 67 2.84 -15.85 -4.43
N GLY A 68 3.97 -15.16 -4.34
CA GLY A 68 5.28 -15.78 -4.61
C GLY A 68 5.81 -16.65 -3.47
N GLY A 69 5.40 -16.42 -2.25
CA GLY A 69 5.93 -17.12 -1.08
C GLY A 69 7.45 -16.96 -0.90
N PRO A 70 8.07 -17.73 0.04
CA PRO A 70 9.52 -17.63 0.33
C PRO A 70 10.41 -17.97 -0.86
N SER A 71 10.06 -18.99 -1.64
CA SER A 71 10.89 -19.49 -2.76
C SER A 71 11.07 -18.47 -3.89
N VAL A 72 10.13 -17.56 -4.05
CA VAL A 72 10.17 -16.48 -5.04
C VAL A 72 10.73 -15.20 -4.41
N ASN A 73 10.24 -14.83 -3.23
CA ASN A 73 10.51 -13.53 -2.66
C ASN A 73 11.89 -13.41 -1.99
N CYS A 74 12.40 -14.44 -1.33
CA CYS A 74 13.75 -14.40 -0.77
C CYS A 74 14.32 -15.80 -0.60
N LYS A 75 15.39 -16.12 -1.33
CA LYS A 75 16.12 -17.39 -1.24
C LYS A 75 17.28 -17.35 -0.24
N PHE A 76 17.51 -16.22 0.38
CA PHE A 76 18.56 -16.04 1.39
C PHE A 76 18.00 -16.28 2.78
N GLU A 77 18.88 -16.60 3.72
CA GLU A 77 18.52 -16.51 5.13
C GLU A 77 18.19 -15.05 5.46
N GLY A 78 16.98 -14.83 5.91
CA GLY A 78 16.44 -13.49 6.14
C GLY A 78 15.20 -13.53 7.04
N PRO A 79 14.48 -12.42 7.18
CA PRO A 79 13.33 -12.32 8.06
C PRO A 79 12.15 -13.14 7.53
N GLN A 80 12.10 -14.43 7.90
CA GLN A 80 11.07 -15.40 7.46
C GLN A 80 9.65 -14.98 7.84
N ASN A 81 9.48 -14.18 8.89
CA ASN A 81 8.21 -13.62 9.32
C ASN A 81 7.67 -12.50 8.40
N GLY A 82 8.39 -12.13 7.36
CA GLY A 82 7.97 -11.13 6.38
C GLY A 82 7.14 -11.67 5.20
N PHE A 83 7.02 -12.99 5.06
CA PHE A 83 6.27 -13.59 3.95
C PHE A 83 4.77 -13.69 4.21
N ASP A 84 4.02 -13.90 3.12
CA ASP A 84 2.57 -14.15 3.15
C ASP A 84 1.76 -13.04 3.85
N PHE A 85 2.25 -11.80 3.80
CA PHE A 85 1.62 -10.66 4.49
C PHE A 85 0.14 -10.51 4.14
N PRO A 86 -0.32 -10.53 2.86
CA PRO A 86 -1.74 -10.39 2.54
C PRO A 86 -2.59 -11.51 3.14
N LYS A 87 -2.08 -12.75 3.15
CA LYS A 87 -2.75 -13.89 3.80
C LYS A 87 -2.87 -13.67 5.31
N ARG A 88 -1.79 -13.28 5.98
CA ARG A 88 -1.79 -13.00 7.44
C ARG A 88 -2.71 -11.85 7.81
N THR A 89 -2.87 -10.84 6.94
CA THR A 89 -3.85 -9.75 7.19
C THR A 89 -5.28 -10.26 7.14
N ALA A 90 -5.59 -11.19 6.21
CA ALA A 90 -6.89 -11.85 6.17
C ALA A 90 -7.09 -12.77 7.40
N GLU A 91 -6.06 -13.54 7.80
CA GLU A 91 -6.10 -14.38 9.01
C GLU A 91 -6.43 -13.55 10.27
N ILE A 92 -5.88 -12.35 10.42
CA ILE A 92 -6.26 -11.42 11.49
C ILE A 92 -7.76 -11.08 11.42
N CYS A 93 -8.28 -10.75 10.24
CA CYS A 93 -9.72 -10.50 10.08
C CYS A 93 -10.56 -11.71 10.49
N LEU A 94 -10.20 -12.90 10.03
CA LEU A 94 -10.91 -14.15 10.34
C LEU A 94 -10.86 -14.50 11.84
N GLN A 95 -9.74 -14.23 12.51
CA GLN A 95 -9.55 -14.47 13.94
C GLN A 95 -10.48 -13.61 14.82
N TYR A 96 -10.67 -12.34 14.46
CA TYR A 96 -11.43 -11.39 15.28
C TYR A 96 -12.89 -11.26 14.86
N TYR A 97 -13.26 -11.73 13.66
CA TYR A 97 -14.66 -11.71 13.21
C TYR A 97 -15.44 -12.87 13.78
N THR A 98 -16.56 -12.57 14.42
CA THR A 98 -17.52 -13.58 14.89
C THR A 98 -18.80 -13.45 14.06
N PRO A 99 -19.17 -14.44 13.27
CA PRO A 99 -20.44 -14.45 12.54
C PRO A 99 -21.63 -14.29 13.49
N SER A 100 -22.61 -13.50 13.08
CA SER A 100 -23.86 -13.30 13.80
C SER A 100 -25.00 -13.15 12.80
N ALA A 101 -26.20 -13.62 13.16
CA ALA A 101 -27.37 -13.43 12.30
C ALA A 101 -27.76 -11.95 12.09
N GLU A 102 -27.30 -11.08 12.98
CA GLU A 102 -27.57 -9.64 12.95
C GLU A 102 -26.55 -8.86 12.11
N ILE A 103 -25.41 -9.49 11.76
CA ILE A 103 -24.32 -8.84 11.04
C ILE A 103 -24.22 -9.48 9.65
N ALA A 104 -24.30 -8.70 8.59
CA ALA A 104 -24.11 -9.20 7.24
C ALA A 104 -22.74 -9.90 7.12
N ASN A 105 -22.74 -11.17 6.67
CA ASN A 105 -21.54 -11.97 6.46
C ASN A 105 -20.81 -11.54 5.17
N ARG A 106 -20.42 -10.25 5.14
CA ARG A 106 -19.78 -9.59 4.01
C ARG A 106 -18.48 -8.93 4.46
N ALA A 107 -17.44 -8.99 3.65
CA ALA A 107 -16.17 -8.30 3.88
C ALA A 107 -15.90 -7.27 2.77
N LEU A 108 -15.22 -6.19 3.15
CA LEU A 108 -14.72 -5.16 2.24
C LEU A 108 -13.21 -5.04 2.43
N ASP A 109 -12.44 -5.26 1.37
CA ASP A 109 -10.99 -5.12 1.32
C ASP A 109 -10.65 -3.88 0.48
N ILE A 110 -10.25 -2.79 1.15
CA ILE A 110 -9.97 -1.49 0.52
C ILE A 110 -8.46 -1.33 0.33
N GLY A 111 -8.03 -1.12 -0.91
CA GLY A 111 -6.63 -1.23 -1.32
C GLY A 111 -6.24 -2.70 -1.49
N CYS A 112 -7.11 -3.48 -2.13
CA CYS A 112 -6.97 -4.94 -2.24
C CYS A 112 -5.80 -5.39 -3.14
N ALA A 113 -5.12 -4.47 -3.81
CA ALA A 113 -4.04 -4.74 -4.74
C ALA A 113 -4.43 -5.84 -5.76
N VAL A 114 -3.69 -6.95 -5.81
CA VAL A 114 -3.98 -8.07 -6.71
C VAL A 114 -4.84 -9.18 -6.06
N GLY A 115 -5.52 -8.86 -4.94
CA GLY A 115 -6.66 -9.60 -4.42
C GLY A 115 -6.37 -10.78 -3.48
N CYS A 116 -5.12 -11.03 -3.08
CA CYS A 116 -4.79 -12.20 -2.26
C CYS A 116 -5.57 -12.20 -0.93
N ALA A 117 -5.58 -11.08 -0.17
CA ALA A 117 -6.34 -11.00 1.07
C ALA A 117 -7.84 -11.16 0.84
N SER A 118 -8.38 -10.58 -0.23
CA SER A 118 -9.79 -10.73 -0.60
C SER A 118 -10.17 -12.19 -0.85
N PHE A 119 -9.33 -12.96 -1.56
CA PHE A 119 -9.58 -14.40 -1.78
C PHE A 119 -9.51 -15.21 -0.49
N GLU A 120 -8.56 -14.90 0.40
CA GLU A 120 -8.46 -15.57 1.71
C GLU A 120 -9.68 -15.27 2.60
N LEU A 121 -10.22 -14.04 2.56
CA LEU A 121 -11.45 -13.68 3.28
C LEU A 121 -12.66 -14.49 2.78
N ALA A 122 -12.68 -14.90 1.51
CA ALA A 122 -13.76 -15.73 0.95
C ALA A 122 -13.86 -17.14 1.58
N ALA A 123 -12.88 -17.55 2.40
CA ALA A 123 -12.97 -18.78 3.19
C ALA A 123 -14.13 -18.73 4.22
N GLN A 124 -14.49 -17.54 4.74
CA GLN A 124 -15.51 -17.39 5.78
C GLN A 124 -16.67 -16.49 5.36
N PHE A 125 -16.39 -15.43 4.56
CA PHE A 125 -17.44 -14.50 4.15
C PHE A 125 -18.18 -14.97 2.90
N ASP A 126 -19.52 -14.76 2.86
CA ASP A 126 -20.37 -15.12 1.74
C ASP A 126 -20.19 -14.18 0.55
N GLU A 127 -19.79 -12.93 0.81
CA GLU A 127 -19.43 -11.93 -0.18
C GLU A 127 -18.20 -11.14 0.28
N VAL A 128 -17.22 -11.02 -0.60
CA VAL A 128 -16.05 -10.17 -0.41
C VAL A 128 -15.96 -9.17 -1.56
N ILE A 129 -15.94 -7.88 -1.23
CA ILE A 129 -15.71 -6.82 -2.20
C ILE A 129 -14.27 -6.35 -2.05
N GLY A 130 -13.46 -6.54 -3.09
CA GLY A 130 -12.13 -5.97 -3.20
C GLY A 130 -12.18 -4.68 -4.02
N MET A 131 -11.63 -3.59 -3.48
CA MET A 131 -11.54 -2.31 -4.16
C MET A 131 -10.10 -1.82 -4.21
N ASP A 132 -9.68 -1.33 -5.36
CA ASP A 132 -8.37 -0.68 -5.53
C ASP A 132 -8.47 0.48 -6.52
N TYR A 133 -7.59 1.46 -6.36
CA TYR A 133 -7.52 2.61 -7.27
C TYR A 133 -6.93 2.24 -8.63
N SER A 134 -6.07 1.21 -8.71
CA SER A 134 -5.43 0.75 -9.94
C SER A 134 -6.36 -0.12 -10.77
N HIS A 135 -6.62 0.32 -12.01
CA HIS A 135 -7.31 -0.48 -13.01
C HIS A 135 -6.55 -1.76 -13.36
N GLY A 136 -5.21 -1.68 -13.40
CA GLY A 136 -4.33 -2.82 -13.67
C GLY A 136 -4.46 -3.91 -12.61
N PHE A 137 -4.50 -3.54 -11.34
CA PHE A 137 -4.70 -4.47 -10.22
C PHE A 137 -6.08 -5.12 -10.28
N ILE A 138 -7.14 -4.34 -10.45
CA ILE A 138 -8.51 -4.88 -10.55
C ILE A 138 -8.70 -5.80 -11.75
N LYS A 139 -8.11 -5.47 -12.89
CA LYS A 139 -8.10 -6.38 -14.06
C LYS A 139 -7.42 -7.71 -13.71
N THR A 140 -6.31 -7.66 -12.99
CA THR A 140 -5.57 -8.85 -12.54
C THR A 140 -6.40 -9.68 -11.56
N CYS A 141 -7.05 -9.06 -10.58
CA CYS A 141 -7.97 -9.74 -9.67
C CYS A 141 -9.08 -10.49 -10.42
N ASN A 142 -9.67 -9.88 -11.44
CA ASN A 142 -10.72 -10.52 -12.23
C ASN A 142 -10.18 -11.70 -13.07
N VAL A 143 -8.96 -11.59 -13.64
CA VAL A 143 -8.30 -12.72 -14.31
C VAL A 143 -8.05 -13.87 -13.33
N LEU A 144 -7.52 -13.59 -12.14
CA LEU A 144 -7.29 -14.59 -11.10
C LEU A 144 -8.59 -15.21 -10.61
N LYS A 145 -9.65 -14.42 -10.45
CA LYS A 145 -10.98 -14.92 -10.11
C LYS A 145 -11.50 -15.91 -11.16
N GLU A 146 -11.40 -15.57 -12.43
CA GLU A 146 -11.91 -16.40 -13.53
C GLU A 146 -11.08 -17.68 -13.72
N LYS A 147 -9.75 -17.52 -13.85
CA LYS A 147 -8.84 -18.60 -14.24
C LYS A 147 -8.26 -19.38 -13.07
N GLY A 148 -8.22 -18.81 -11.87
CA GLY A 148 -7.56 -19.38 -10.69
C GLY A 148 -6.04 -19.25 -10.71
N SER A 149 -5.44 -18.82 -11.80
CA SER A 149 -4.00 -18.61 -11.92
C SER A 149 -3.65 -17.55 -12.97
N MET A 150 -2.43 -17.00 -12.84
CA MET A 150 -1.88 -16.02 -13.79
C MET A 150 -0.36 -16.08 -13.78
N GLU A 151 0.28 -16.07 -14.96
CA GLU A 151 1.73 -15.94 -15.07
C GLU A 151 2.18 -14.50 -14.81
N TYR A 152 3.36 -14.34 -14.20
CA TYR A 152 4.00 -13.05 -13.98
C TYR A 152 5.53 -13.21 -14.03
N GLU A 153 6.25 -12.10 -14.10
CA GLU A 153 7.70 -12.08 -14.17
C GLU A 153 8.30 -11.35 -12.97
N VAL A 154 9.39 -11.88 -12.44
CA VAL A 154 10.12 -11.29 -11.31
C VAL A 154 11.50 -10.88 -11.74
N LEU A 155 11.86 -9.64 -11.47
CA LEU A 155 13.16 -9.09 -11.79
C LEU A 155 14.28 -9.80 -11.01
N VAL A 156 15.31 -10.23 -11.73
CA VAL A 156 16.50 -10.86 -11.15
C VAL A 156 17.64 -9.85 -11.10
N GLU A 157 18.09 -9.38 -12.26
CA GLU A 157 19.23 -8.47 -12.38
C GLU A 157 19.16 -7.72 -13.71
N GLY A 158 19.29 -6.40 -13.70
CA GLY A 158 19.18 -5.58 -14.91
C GLY A 158 17.85 -5.79 -15.61
N ASP A 159 17.86 -6.34 -16.83
CA ASP A 159 16.67 -6.68 -17.62
C ASP A 159 16.30 -8.17 -17.54
N LEU A 160 17.02 -8.96 -16.74
CA LEU A 160 16.76 -10.40 -16.60
C LEU A 160 15.61 -10.65 -15.65
N THR A 161 14.65 -11.46 -16.07
CA THR A 161 13.48 -11.87 -15.30
C THR A 161 13.37 -13.39 -15.18
N THR A 162 12.57 -13.85 -14.23
CA THR A 162 12.12 -15.25 -14.12
C THR A 162 10.61 -15.31 -14.14
N LYS A 163 10.04 -16.31 -14.81
CA LYS A 163 8.60 -16.55 -14.89
C LYS A 163 8.12 -17.33 -13.66
N HIS A 164 7.00 -16.93 -13.14
CA HIS A 164 6.30 -17.57 -12.03
C HIS A 164 4.80 -17.57 -12.29
N THR A 165 4.05 -18.33 -11.49
CA THR A 165 2.60 -18.41 -11.59
C THR A 165 1.97 -18.07 -10.25
N ALA A 166 1.12 -17.06 -10.21
CA ALA A 166 0.19 -16.81 -9.11
C ALA A 166 -0.94 -17.83 -9.18
N VAL A 167 -1.26 -18.48 -8.06
CA VAL A 167 -2.30 -19.51 -7.99
C VAL A 167 -3.19 -19.26 -6.79
N ILE A 168 -4.49 -19.20 -7.01
CA ILE A 168 -5.48 -19.19 -5.94
C ILE A 168 -5.70 -20.62 -5.44
N PRO A 169 -5.56 -20.89 -4.14
CA PRO A 169 -5.79 -22.22 -3.58
C PRO A 169 -7.20 -22.76 -3.92
N GLY A 170 -7.27 -24.02 -4.34
CA GLY A 170 -8.51 -24.61 -4.84
C GLY A 170 -9.64 -24.79 -3.81
N HIS A 171 -9.32 -24.65 -2.52
CA HIS A 171 -10.32 -24.67 -1.43
C HIS A 171 -11.02 -23.32 -1.22
N LEU A 172 -10.52 -22.24 -1.83
CA LEU A 172 -11.12 -20.90 -1.73
C LEU A 172 -12.19 -20.72 -2.82
N ASP A 173 -13.40 -20.35 -2.42
CA ASP A 173 -14.49 -20.08 -3.36
C ASP A 173 -14.35 -18.67 -3.95
N ARG A 174 -13.69 -18.60 -5.10
CA ARG A 174 -13.44 -17.36 -5.84
C ARG A 174 -14.74 -16.67 -6.32
N SER A 175 -15.84 -17.38 -6.41
CA SER A 175 -17.13 -16.82 -6.85
C SER A 175 -17.69 -15.80 -5.86
N ARG A 176 -17.33 -15.91 -4.58
CA ARG A 176 -17.71 -14.97 -3.50
C ARG A 176 -17.03 -13.61 -3.61
N CYS A 177 -15.91 -13.50 -4.36
CA CYS A 177 -15.20 -12.25 -4.53
C CYS A 177 -15.78 -11.42 -5.69
N LYS A 178 -15.90 -10.12 -5.46
CA LYS A 178 -16.20 -9.09 -6.48
C LYS A 178 -15.11 -8.03 -6.45
N PHE A 179 -14.54 -7.71 -7.59
CA PHE A 179 -13.49 -6.71 -7.68
C PHE A 179 -13.93 -5.51 -8.50
N GLN A 180 -13.74 -4.31 -7.96
CA GLN A 180 -14.11 -3.07 -8.63
C GLN A 180 -13.09 -1.97 -8.39
N GLN A 181 -12.85 -1.16 -9.41
CA GLN A 181 -12.04 0.04 -9.26
C GLN A 181 -12.77 1.07 -8.39
N GLY A 182 -12.03 1.71 -7.48
CA GLY A 182 -12.61 2.73 -6.61
C GLY A 182 -11.56 3.57 -5.89
N ASP A 183 -11.96 4.78 -5.53
CA ASP A 183 -11.15 5.69 -4.74
C ASP A 183 -11.56 5.60 -3.26
N ALA A 184 -10.62 5.22 -2.40
CA ALA A 184 -10.86 5.12 -0.96
C ALA A 184 -11.29 6.44 -0.31
N CYS A 185 -10.86 7.58 -0.87
CA CYS A 185 -11.29 8.91 -0.41
C CYS A 185 -12.69 9.30 -0.93
N ASN A 186 -13.25 8.55 -1.88
CA ASN A 186 -14.55 8.83 -2.48
C ASN A 186 -15.37 7.55 -2.70
N LEU A 187 -15.53 6.75 -1.65
CA LEU A 187 -16.27 5.48 -1.71
C LEU A 187 -17.77 5.71 -1.97
N PRO A 188 -18.41 4.90 -2.84
CA PRO A 188 -19.84 4.97 -3.09
C PRO A 188 -20.68 4.95 -1.80
N LEU A 189 -21.75 5.73 -1.78
CA LEU A 189 -22.62 5.85 -0.60
C LEU A 189 -23.49 4.60 -0.39
N ASP A 190 -23.75 3.86 -1.45
CA ASP A 190 -24.64 2.70 -1.55
C ASP A 190 -23.94 1.34 -1.39
N LEU A 191 -22.67 1.31 -0.97
CA LEU A 191 -21.93 0.07 -0.71
C LEU A 191 -22.60 -0.82 0.35
N GLY A 192 -23.42 -0.24 1.21
CA GLY A 192 -24.03 -0.93 2.34
C GLY A 192 -23.05 -1.11 3.51
N LYS A 193 -23.39 -2.03 4.43
CA LYS A 193 -22.59 -2.32 5.62
C LYS A 193 -21.92 -3.70 5.51
N PHE A 194 -20.77 -3.84 6.15
CA PHE A 194 -19.93 -5.04 6.14
C PHE A 194 -19.68 -5.51 7.56
N GLY A 195 -19.63 -6.82 7.75
CA GLY A 195 -19.23 -7.41 9.04
C GLY A 195 -17.71 -7.26 9.28
N CYS A 196 -16.93 -7.17 8.20
CA CYS A 196 -15.49 -6.94 8.27
C CYS A 196 -15.06 -5.93 7.22
N VAL A 197 -14.21 -4.96 7.63
CA VAL A 197 -13.53 -4.05 6.70
C VAL A 197 -12.02 -4.15 6.95
N LEU A 198 -11.26 -4.41 5.89
CA LEU A 198 -9.80 -4.46 5.89
C LEU A 198 -9.24 -3.26 5.11
N ALA A 199 -8.21 -2.62 5.65
CA ALA A 199 -7.42 -1.59 4.99
C ALA A 199 -5.93 -1.79 5.32
N ALA A 200 -5.23 -2.56 4.48
CA ALA A 200 -3.83 -2.93 4.69
C ALA A 200 -2.88 -2.00 3.93
N ASN A 201 -2.00 -1.29 4.64
CA ASN A 201 -1.00 -0.36 4.12
C ASN A 201 -1.57 0.75 3.21
N LEU A 202 -2.82 1.12 3.44
CA LEU A 202 -3.57 2.06 2.61
C LEU A 202 -3.46 3.51 3.12
N ILE A 203 -3.71 3.76 4.41
CA ILE A 203 -3.89 5.13 4.95
C ILE A 203 -2.70 6.07 4.72
N CYS A 204 -1.49 5.53 4.63
CA CYS A 204 -0.27 6.31 4.33
C CYS A 204 -0.04 6.51 2.82
N ARG A 205 -0.99 6.15 1.97
CA ARG A 205 -0.97 6.30 0.50
C ARG A 205 -2.15 7.11 -0.03
N LEU A 206 -3.06 7.53 0.85
CA LEU A 206 -4.22 8.32 0.49
C LEU A 206 -3.90 9.81 0.46
N PRO A 207 -4.46 10.58 -0.49
CA PRO A 207 -4.36 12.04 -0.49
C PRO A 207 -4.97 12.67 0.76
N ASN A 208 -6.07 12.12 1.26
CA ASN A 208 -6.73 12.53 2.49
C ASN A 208 -7.17 11.31 3.32
N PRO A 209 -6.30 10.77 4.19
CA PRO A 209 -6.64 9.63 5.03
C PRO A 209 -7.77 9.93 6.04
N THR A 210 -7.96 11.19 6.46
CA THR A 210 -9.01 11.56 7.40
C THR A 210 -10.40 11.34 6.81
N ASP A 211 -10.64 11.74 5.57
CA ASP A 211 -11.94 11.54 4.90
C ASP A 211 -12.29 10.05 4.80
N PHE A 212 -11.30 9.23 4.47
CA PHE A 212 -11.45 7.77 4.47
C PHE A 212 -11.83 7.23 5.86
N LEU A 213 -11.10 7.62 6.91
CA LEU A 213 -11.32 7.14 8.27
C LEU A 213 -12.71 7.52 8.81
N LEU A 214 -13.16 8.74 8.55
CA LEU A 214 -14.49 9.21 8.94
C LEU A 214 -15.62 8.44 8.24
N ARG A 215 -15.39 7.93 7.02
CA ARG A 215 -16.36 7.14 6.27
C ARG A 215 -16.59 5.74 6.87
N LEU A 216 -15.61 5.18 7.57
CA LEU A 216 -15.61 3.80 8.06
C LEU A 216 -16.76 3.47 9.01
N SER A 217 -17.21 4.42 9.84
CA SER A 217 -18.34 4.24 10.73
C SER A 217 -19.67 3.92 10.01
N ASN A 218 -19.78 4.32 8.76
CA ASN A 218 -20.94 4.04 7.92
C ASN A 218 -20.81 2.73 7.11
N LEU A 219 -19.60 2.17 7.02
CA LEU A 219 -19.31 0.94 6.27
C LEU A 219 -19.28 -0.29 7.17
N VAL A 220 -18.79 -0.16 8.40
CA VAL A 220 -18.76 -1.28 9.35
C VAL A 220 -20.09 -1.41 10.05
N ALA A 221 -20.70 -2.58 10.02
CA ALA A 221 -21.92 -2.88 10.76
C ALA A 221 -21.66 -2.79 12.28
N GLU A 222 -22.68 -2.47 13.07
CA GLU A 222 -22.60 -2.52 14.53
C GLU A 222 -22.21 -3.92 14.98
N GLY A 223 -21.23 -4.02 15.88
CA GLY A 223 -20.62 -5.30 16.28
C GLY A 223 -19.64 -5.91 15.27
N GLY A 224 -19.56 -5.38 14.05
CA GLY A 224 -18.57 -5.76 13.05
C GLY A 224 -17.16 -5.28 13.40
N ILE A 225 -16.17 -5.73 12.61
CA ILE A 225 -14.76 -5.43 12.84
C ILE A 225 -14.17 -4.56 11.71
N LEU A 226 -13.21 -3.74 12.10
CA LEU A 226 -12.36 -2.98 11.21
C LEU A 226 -10.90 -3.34 11.53
N VAL A 227 -10.13 -3.72 10.51
CA VAL A 227 -8.71 -4.02 10.65
C VAL A 227 -7.93 -3.04 9.76
N ILE A 228 -7.08 -2.23 10.39
CA ILE A 228 -6.21 -1.28 9.71
C ILE A 228 -4.76 -1.67 9.98
N LEU A 229 -3.98 -1.83 8.92
CA LEU A 229 -2.53 -2.00 9.02
C LEU A 229 -1.84 -0.80 8.38
N SER A 230 -0.82 -0.28 9.04
CA SER A 230 -0.02 0.81 8.47
C SER A 230 1.40 0.84 9.05
N PRO A 231 2.44 1.04 8.23
CA PRO A 231 3.78 1.36 8.69
C PRO A 231 3.93 2.86 9.03
N TYR A 232 2.86 3.64 8.89
CA TYR A 232 2.83 5.10 9.10
C TYR A 232 3.88 5.88 8.29
N THR A 233 4.31 5.33 7.16
CA THR A 233 5.28 5.96 6.25
C THR A 233 4.57 6.93 5.30
N PHE A 234 4.18 8.09 5.81
CA PHE A 234 3.61 9.15 4.97
C PHE A 234 4.67 9.77 4.07
N LEU A 235 4.36 9.91 2.78
CA LEU A 235 5.23 10.51 1.77
C LEU A 235 4.47 11.61 1.04
N ARG A 236 5.11 12.76 0.82
CA ARG A 236 4.48 13.93 0.15
C ARG A 236 4.00 13.67 -1.26
N GLU A 237 4.52 12.64 -1.92
CA GLU A 237 4.09 12.22 -3.26
C GLU A 237 2.69 11.59 -3.27
N TYR A 238 2.24 11.00 -2.14
CA TYR A 238 0.91 10.42 -1.98
C TYR A 238 -0.01 11.29 -1.13
N THR A 239 0.49 11.73 0.03
CA THR A 239 -0.28 12.47 1.03
C THR A 239 0.35 13.85 1.22
N PRO A 240 -0.32 14.96 0.89
CA PRO A 240 0.12 16.30 1.27
C PRO A 240 0.41 16.36 2.78
N LYS A 241 1.46 17.10 3.18
CA LYS A 241 1.91 17.07 4.58
C LYS A 241 0.84 17.54 5.57
N GLU A 242 0.02 18.48 5.18
CA GLU A 242 -1.12 18.99 5.95
C GLU A 242 -2.18 17.93 6.26
N ASN A 243 -2.21 16.83 5.50
CA ASN A 243 -3.13 15.71 5.67
C ASN A 243 -2.48 14.51 6.37
N TRP A 244 -1.22 14.61 6.81
CA TRP A 244 -0.58 13.53 7.55
C TRP A 244 -1.26 13.35 8.91
N LEU A 245 -1.56 12.11 9.26
CA LEU A 245 -2.14 11.79 10.57
C LEU A 245 -1.13 11.95 11.72
N GLY A 246 0.14 12.04 11.44
CA GLY A 246 1.20 12.19 12.45
C GLY A 246 2.59 12.11 11.83
N GLY A 247 3.63 12.01 12.68
CA GLY A 247 5.02 12.03 12.26
C GLY A 247 5.56 13.46 12.14
N PHE A 248 5.05 14.39 12.96
CA PHE A 248 5.51 15.78 13.01
C PHE A 248 5.38 16.38 14.41
N ILE A 249 6.00 17.55 14.60
CA ILE A 249 5.83 18.39 15.79
C ILE A 249 4.79 19.46 15.43
N ASP A 250 3.80 19.66 16.30
CA ASP A 250 2.77 20.68 16.12
C ASP A 250 3.25 22.11 16.50
N GLY A 251 2.34 23.08 16.38
CA GLY A 251 2.64 24.48 16.69
C GLY A 251 3.00 24.77 18.16
N ASP A 252 2.63 23.87 19.07
CA ASP A 252 2.90 23.95 20.50
C ASP A 252 4.15 23.14 20.91
N GLY A 253 4.88 22.58 19.93
CA GLY A 253 6.09 21.78 20.16
C GLY A 253 5.83 20.33 20.61
N LYS A 254 4.60 19.83 20.50
CA LYS A 254 4.21 18.48 20.88
C LYS A 254 4.36 17.50 19.71
N GLU A 255 4.84 16.29 19.98
CA GLU A 255 4.83 15.21 19.01
C GLU A 255 3.39 14.80 18.67
N VAL A 256 3.09 14.71 17.36
CA VAL A 256 1.84 14.13 16.84
C VAL A 256 2.16 12.79 16.23
N ARG A 257 1.57 11.73 16.78
CA ARG A 257 1.77 10.36 16.32
C ARG A 257 0.52 9.85 15.61
N ALA A 258 0.72 9.19 14.48
CA ALA A 258 -0.39 8.74 13.62
C ALA A 258 -1.34 7.77 14.32
N PHE A 259 -0.84 6.90 15.19
CA PHE A 259 -1.69 5.99 15.96
C PHE A 259 -2.60 6.72 16.95
N GLU A 260 -2.11 7.75 17.63
CA GLU A 260 -2.90 8.57 18.56
C GLU A 260 -4.02 9.32 17.81
N THR A 261 -3.71 9.85 16.62
CA THR A 261 -4.70 10.48 15.75
C THR A 261 -5.75 9.46 15.27
N LEU A 262 -5.31 8.25 14.87
CA LEU A 262 -6.20 7.16 14.48
C LEU A 262 -7.16 6.80 15.63
N GLN A 263 -6.65 6.68 16.87
CA GLN A 263 -7.47 6.43 18.06
C GLN A 263 -8.49 7.55 18.31
N SER A 264 -8.08 8.80 18.14
CA SER A 264 -8.96 9.95 18.30
C SER A 264 -10.09 9.98 17.27
N LEU A 265 -9.79 9.68 15.99
CA LEU A 265 -10.77 9.68 14.91
C LEU A 265 -11.74 8.51 14.98
N LEU A 266 -11.26 7.33 15.33
CA LEU A 266 -12.08 6.12 15.38
C LEU A 266 -12.81 5.94 16.71
N GLY A 267 -12.22 6.41 17.81
CA GLY A 267 -12.73 6.22 19.18
C GLY A 267 -14.20 6.57 19.43
N PRO A 268 -14.78 7.60 18.80
CA PRO A 268 -16.22 7.88 18.93
C PRO A 268 -17.11 6.71 18.50
N HIS A 269 -16.70 5.96 17.47
CA HIS A 269 -17.52 4.92 16.86
C HIS A 269 -17.00 3.50 17.03
N PHE A 270 -15.76 3.35 17.42
CA PHE A 270 -15.09 2.05 17.53
C PHE A 270 -14.39 1.90 18.88
N THR A 271 -14.24 0.66 19.31
CA THR A 271 -13.39 0.27 20.44
C THR A 271 -12.19 -0.47 19.89
N LEU A 272 -10.97 -0.05 20.24
CA LEU A 272 -9.75 -0.80 19.95
C LEU A 272 -9.80 -2.10 20.74
N VAL A 273 -9.72 -3.24 20.05
CA VAL A 273 -9.77 -4.59 20.63
C VAL A 273 -8.37 -5.12 20.87
N ASP A 274 -7.49 -4.95 19.87
CA ASP A 274 -6.11 -5.45 19.91
C ASP A 274 -5.21 -4.70 18.91
N SER A 275 -3.90 -4.84 19.10
CA SER A 275 -2.92 -4.36 18.14
C SER A 275 -1.65 -5.21 18.16
N THR A 276 -1.01 -5.37 17.00
CA THR A 276 0.21 -6.14 16.86
C THR A 276 1.04 -5.64 15.66
N ASP A 277 2.34 -5.94 15.67
CA ASP A 277 3.20 -5.67 14.52
C ASP A 277 3.21 -6.84 13.54
N VAL A 278 2.98 -6.54 12.27
CA VAL A 278 2.97 -7.52 11.18
C VAL A 278 4.07 -7.18 10.19
N PRO A 279 5.22 -7.86 10.26
CA PRO A 279 6.32 -7.65 9.31
C PRO A 279 5.93 -8.08 7.89
N PHE A 280 6.52 -7.42 6.89
CA PHE A 280 6.42 -7.83 5.50
C PHE A 280 7.71 -7.58 4.73
N LEU A 281 7.90 -8.34 3.65
CA LEU A 281 9.05 -8.27 2.79
C LEU A 281 8.61 -8.08 1.35
N ILE A 282 9.03 -6.99 0.72
CA ILE A 282 8.84 -6.75 -0.71
C ILE A 282 10.18 -7.00 -1.41
N ARG A 283 10.16 -7.85 -2.44
CA ARG A 283 11.32 -8.06 -3.31
C ARG A 283 11.31 -7.03 -4.44
N GLU A 284 12.38 -6.25 -4.57
CA GLU A 284 12.62 -5.38 -5.72
C GLU A 284 13.44 -6.06 -6.82
N THR A 285 14.49 -6.80 -6.41
CA THR A 285 15.32 -7.64 -7.30
C THR A 285 15.68 -8.93 -6.56
N TYR A 286 16.46 -9.82 -7.20
CA TYR A 286 16.92 -11.04 -6.54
C TYR A 286 17.70 -10.79 -5.23
N ARG A 287 18.43 -9.67 -5.13
CA ARG A 287 19.29 -9.33 -3.99
C ARG A 287 18.84 -8.10 -3.21
N LYS A 288 17.79 -7.40 -3.66
CA LYS A 288 17.32 -6.18 -3.01
C LYS A 288 15.90 -6.38 -2.50
N HIS A 289 15.71 -6.16 -1.21
CA HIS A 289 14.45 -6.34 -0.52
C HIS A 289 14.17 -5.15 0.39
N GLN A 290 12.90 -4.83 0.57
CA GLN A 290 12.42 -3.92 1.60
C GLN A 290 11.75 -4.76 2.69
N TRP A 291 12.32 -4.76 3.89
CA TRP A 291 11.67 -5.30 5.08
C TRP A 291 11.03 -4.15 5.87
N THR A 292 9.79 -4.32 6.25
CA THR A 292 8.99 -3.31 6.94
C THR A 292 8.08 -4.00 7.94
N ALA A 293 7.67 -3.32 9.00
CA ALA A 293 6.63 -3.77 9.91
C ALA A 293 5.43 -2.81 9.85
N SER A 294 4.25 -3.36 9.66
CA SER A 294 2.99 -2.61 9.77
C SER A 294 2.39 -2.84 11.15
N HIS A 295 1.99 -1.77 11.80
CA HIS A 295 1.16 -1.84 12.99
C HIS A 295 -0.28 -2.18 12.57
N ALA A 296 -0.74 -3.36 12.92
CA ALA A 296 -2.12 -3.80 12.77
C ALA A 296 -2.92 -3.36 13.97
N THR A 297 -4.05 -2.73 13.75
CA THR A 297 -4.99 -2.29 14.77
C THR A 297 -6.36 -2.88 14.46
N ILE A 298 -6.96 -3.53 15.44
CA ILE A 298 -8.23 -4.25 15.32
C ILE A 298 -9.28 -3.51 16.15
N TRP A 299 -10.35 -3.12 15.49
CA TRP A 299 -11.40 -2.29 16.07
C TRP A 299 -12.75 -2.98 15.95
N LYS A 300 -13.56 -2.90 17.00
CA LYS A 300 -14.95 -3.34 16.99
C LYS A 300 -15.88 -2.14 16.91
N ARG A 301 -16.84 -2.17 15.98
CA ARG A 301 -17.86 -1.12 15.85
C ARG A 301 -18.78 -1.15 17.06
N LYS A 302 -18.94 -0.01 17.72
CA LYS A 302 -19.89 0.17 18.83
C LYS A 302 -21.33 0.06 18.31
N ALA A 303 -22.23 -0.36 19.21
CA ALA A 303 -23.67 -0.33 18.98
C ALA A 303 -24.19 1.11 18.88
#